data_559a5a0d524ea8de26fcea07b4f5e7ca
#
_entry.id   559a5a0d524ea8de26fcea07b4f5e7ca
#
_cell.length_a   1.000
_cell.length_b   1.000
_cell.length_c   1.000
_cell.angle_alpha   90.00
_cell.angle_beta   90.00
_cell.angle_gamma   90.00
#
_symmetry.space_group_name_H-M   'P 1'
#
loop_
_entity.id
_entity.type
_entity.pdbx_description
1 polymer ?
#
loop_
_entity_poly.entity_id
_entity_poly.type
_entity_poly.pdbx_seq_one_letter_code
_entity_poly.pdbx_strand_id
1 'polypeptide(L)'
;MKLKSCLVLLGILSSTALFAAHNGKIIIAHRGASGYLPEHTLEAKALAFAQQADYLEQDLAMSKDGKLIVIHDHFLDGLTDVAKKFPNRKRADGRYYVIDFTWPELQTLE
;
A
#
# COMPACT_ATOMS: atom_id res chain seq x y z
N MET A 1 -2.37 14.71 67.98
CA MET A 1 -1.75 14.22 66.73
C MET A 1 -2.66 14.66 65.57
N LYS A 2 -2.27 15.67 64.77
CA LYS A 2 -3.12 16.23 63.71
C LYS A 2 -2.75 15.57 62.38
N LEU A 3 -3.71 14.82 61.83
CA LEU A 3 -3.56 14.17 60.50
C LEU A 3 -3.70 15.24 59.39
N LYS A 4 -2.63 15.50 58.64
CA LYS A 4 -2.65 16.41 57.49
C LYS A 4 -3.17 15.61 56.28
N SER A 5 -4.39 15.94 55.82
CA SER A 5 -4.93 15.42 54.54
C SER A 5 -4.11 15.96 53.37
N CYS A 6 -3.42 15.08 52.68
CA CYS A 6 -2.74 15.41 51.43
C CYS A 6 -3.76 15.18 50.28
N LEU A 7 -4.26 16.27 49.71
CA LEU A 7 -5.14 16.26 48.57
C LEU A 7 -4.27 16.03 47.33
N VAL A 8 -4.32 14.81 46.76
CA VAL A 8 -3.69 14.51 45.47
C VAL A 8 -4.65 14.95 44.37
N LEU A 9 -4.32 16.06 43.71
CA LEU A 9 -5.05 16.53 42.54
C LEU A 9 -4.63 15.65 41.34
N LEU A 10 -5.48 14.69 40.96
CA LEU A 10 -5.30 13.87 39.77
C LEU A 10 -5.69 14.71 38.57
N GLY A 11 -4.70 15.33 37.92
CA GLY A 11 -4.89 16.03 36.65
C GLY A 11 -5.18 15.04 35.53
N ILE A 12 -6.44 14.96 35.11
CA ILE A 12 -6.82 14.23 33.88
C ILE A 12 -6.31 15.07 32.70
N LEU A 13 -5.15 14.67 32.12
CA LEU A 13 -4.75 15.16 30.82
C LEU A 13 -5.73 14.57 29.80
N SER A 14 -6.76 15.34 29.45
CA SER A 14 -7.59 15.07 28.29
C SER A 14 -6.74 15.30 27.04
N SER A 15 -6.17 14.24 26.48
CA SER A 15 -5.56 14.28 25.16
C SER A 15 -6.68 14.43 24.13
N THR A 16 -7.05 15.68 23.81
CA THR A 16 -7.84 15.95 22.62
C THR A 16 -6.95 15.61 21.42
N ALA A 17 -7.22 14.46 20.80
CA ALA A 17 -6.66 14.17 19.48
C ALA A 17 -7.13 15.30 18.54
N LEU A 18 -6.22 16.20 18.18
CA LEU A 18 -6.46 17.15 17.11
C LEU A 18 -6.54 16.32 15.82
N PHE A 19 -7.74 15.93 15.43
CA PHE A 19 -8.00 15.59 14.05
C PHE A 19 -7.80 16.88 13.26
N ALA A 20 -6.73 16.95 12.48
CA ALA A 20 -6.54 18.03 11.54
C ALA A 20 -7.75 18.03 10.61
N ALA A 21 -8.66 19.01 10.79
CA ALA A 21 -9.77 19.20 9.87
C ALA A 21 -9.13 19.57 8.51
N HIS A 22 -9.08 18.62 7.61
CA HIS A 22 -8.74 18.88 6.22
C HIS A 22 -9.79 19.88 5.70
N ASN A 23 -9.38 21.10 5.37
CA ASN A 23 -10.21 22.21 4.92
C ASN A 23 -10.98 21.88 3.61
N GLY A 24 -11.75 20.78 3.59
CA GLY A 24 -12.47 20.26 2.43
C GLY A 24 -11.59 19.68 1.31
N LYS A 25 -10.27 19.59 1.51
CA LYS A 25 -9.34 18.94 0.57
C LYS A 25 -9.15 17.48 0.96
N ILE A 26 -9.17 16.61 -0.03
CA ILE A 26 -8.94 15.16 0.11
C ILE A 26 -7.53 14.87 -0.39
N ILE A 27 -6.76 14.10 0.38
CA ILE A 27 -5.44 13.62 0.02
C ILE A 27 -5.54 12.14 -0.37
N ILE A 28 -5.28 11.84 -1.63
CA ILE A 28 -5.24 10.48 -2.16
C ILE A 28 -3.78 10.10 -2.39
N ALA A 29 -3.30 9.10 -1.66
CA ALA A 29 -1.95 8.58 -1.81
C ALA A 29 -1.90 7.64 -3.03
N HIS A 30 -1.57 8.19 -4.20
CA HIS A 30 -1.47 7.49 -5.48
C HIS A 30 -0.38 6.41 -5.41
N ARG A 31 -0.80 5.13 -5.39
CA ARG A 31 0.06 3.95 -5.23
C ARG A 31 0.83 3.92 -3.89
N GLY A 32 0.28 4.57 -2.85
CA GLY A 32 0.93 4.81 -1.58
C GLY A 32 1.79 6.09 -1.58
N ALA A 33 2.78 6.19 -0.71
CA ALA A 33 3.74 7.29 -0.67
C ALA A 33 4.82 7.13 -1.76
N SER A 34 4.41 7.00 -3.02
CA SER A 34 5.24 6.63 -4.17
C SER A 34 6.35 7.66 -4.52
N GLY A 35 6.26 8.87 -3.99
CA GLY A 35 7.35 9.86 -4.09
C GLY A 35 8.53 9.60 -3.15
N TYR A 36 8.40 8.67 -2.21
CA TYR A 36 9.41 8.35 -1.20
C TYR A 36 9.85 6.88 -1.22
N LEU A 37 8.94 5.96 -1.56
CA LEU A 37 9.15 4.52 -1.55
C LEU A 37 8.63 3.89 -2.83
N PRO A 38 9.10 2.69 -3.21
CA PRO A 38 8.59 2.00 -4.41
C PRO A 38 7.07 1.88 -4.36
N GLU A 39 6.43 2.22 -5.48
CA GLU A 39 4.98 2.21 -5.60
C GLU A 39 4.37 0.84 -5.27
N HIS A 40 3.13 0.85 -4.78
CA HIS A 40 2.35 -0.35 -4.44
C HIS A 40 2.91 -1.23 -3.31
N THR A 41 4.06 -0.94 -2.74
CA THR A 41 4.61 -1.71 -1.61
C THR A 41 3.82 -1.45 -0.32
N LEU A 42 3.86 -2.40 0.60
CA LEU A 42 3.24 -2.24 1.93
C LEU A 42 3.88 -1.09 2.70
N GLU A 43 5.19 -0.89 2.55
CA GLU A 43 5.94 0.20 3.16
C GLU A 43 5.46 1.56 2.65
N ALA A 44 5.24 1.71 1.34
CA ALA A 44 4.69 2.93 0.77
C ALA A 44 3.28 3.23 1.29
N LYS A 45 2.45 2.20 1.47
CA LYS A 45 1.10 2.35 2.05
C LYS A 45 1.15 2.70 3.53
N ALA A 46 2.02 2.05 4.29
CA ALA A 46 2.20 2.36 5.71
C ALA A 46 2.70 3.80 5.93
N LEU A 47 3.64 4.26 5.09
CA LEU A 47 4.11 5.64 5.14
C LEU A 47 3.00 6.63 4.78
N ALA A 48 2.22 6.38 3.72
CA ALA A 48 1.10 7.23 3.35
C ALA A 48 0.04 7.32 4.45
N PHE A 49 -0.26 6.20 5.12
CA PHE A 49 -1.13 6.17 6.28
C PHE A 49 -0.56 7.01 7.44
N ALA A 50 0.74 6.88 7.74
CA ALA A 50 1.40 7.67 8.78
C ALA A 50 1.42 9.17 8.45
N GLN A 51 1.44 9.54 7.18
CA GLN A 51 1.31 10.90 6.68
C GLN A 51 -0.14 11.41 6.67
N GLN A 52 -1.09 10.62 7.16
CA GLN A 52 -2.51 10.96 7.26
C GLN A 52 -3.19 11.22 5.91
N ALA A 53 -2.83 10.46 4.87
CA ALA A 53 -3.60 10.43 3.65
C ALA A 53 -5.03 9.93 3.93
N ASP A 54 -6.04 10.57 3.31
CA ASP A 54 -7.45 10.18 3.46
C ASP A 54 -7.74 8.86 2.76
N TYR A 55 -7.07 8.60 1.64
CA TYR A 55 -7.22 7.37 0.85
C TYR A 55 -5.86 6.81 0.44
N LEU A 56 -5.75 5.48 0.50
CA LEU A 56 -4.64 4.71 -0.07
C LEU A 56 -5.12 4.14 -1.41
N GLU A 57 -4.61 4.68 -2.49
CA GLU A 57 -4.97 4.23 -3.82
C GLU A 57 -4.06 3.07 -4.27
N GLN A 58 -4.59 2.17 -5.09
CA GLN A 58 -3.84 1.09 -5.71
C GLN A 58 -4.47 0.60 -7.00
N ASP A 59 -3.63 0.24 -7.97
CA ASP A 59 -4.02 -0.42 -9.21
C ASP A 59 -4.10 -1.93 -9.02
N LEU A 60 -5.04 -2.58 -9.72
CA LEU A 60 -5.28 -4.00 -9.61
C LEU A 60 -5.34 -4.65 -10.99
N ALA A 61 -4.60 -5.74 -11.19
CA ALA A 61 -4.77 -6.65 -12.29
C ALA A 61 -5.20 -8.04 -11.77
N MET A 62 -5.86 -8.83 -12.61
CA MET A 62 -6.32 -10.16 -12.24
C MET A 62 -5.38 -11.24 -12.81
N SER A 63 -5.00 -12.20 -11.97
CA SER A 63 -4.27 -13.39 -12.41
C SER A 63 -5.19 -14.39 -13.14
N LYS A 64 -4.59 -15.38 -13.81
CA LYS A 64 -5.32 -16.45 -14.53
C LYS A 64 -6.29 -17.23 -13.64
N ASP A 65 -5.97 -17.41 -12.39
CA ASP A 65 -6.76 -18.12 -11.37
C ASP A 65 -7.62 -17.19 -10.51
N GLY A 66 -7.85 -15.93 -10.98
CA GLY A 66 -8.80 -15.01 -10.38
C GLY A 66 -8.31 -14.29 -9.12
N LYS A 67 -7.00 -14.24 -8.84
CA LYS A 67 -6.43 -13.44 -7.74
C LYS A 67 -6.20 -12.01 -8.18
N LEU A 68 -6.52 -11.06 -7.31
CA LEU A 68 -6.18 -9.65 -7.51
C LEU A 68 -4.72 -9.41 -7.15
N ILE A 69 -3.98 -8.88 -8.12
CA ILE A 69 -2.56 -8.56 -8.01
C ILE A 69 -2.44 -7.04 -8.01
N VAL A 70 -1.70 -6.50 -7.04
CA VAL A 70 -1.45 -5.06 -6.95
C VAL A 70 -0.29 -4.73 -7.89
N ILE A 71 -0.62 -4.13 -9.03
CA ILE A 71 0.32 -3.76 -10.09
C ILE A 71 -0.34 -2.74 -11.01
N HIS A 72 0.41 -1.74 -11.47
CA HIS A 72 -0.12 -0.71 -12.36
C HIS A 72 -0.36 -1.24 -13.78
N ASP A 73 0.66 -1.84 -14.39
CA ASP A 73 0.58 -2.32 -15.75
C ASP A 73 -0.09 -3.71 -15.82
N HIS A 74 -0.83 -3.95 -16.90
CA HIS A 74 -1.42 -5.27 -17.15
C HIS A 74 -0.39 -6.31 -17.60
N PHE A 75 0.87 -5.91 -17.76
CA PHE A 75 1.98 -6.76 -18.22
C PHE A 75 3.17 -6.67 -17.27
N LEU A 76 3.96 -7.74 -17.27
CA LEU A 76 5.05 -8.01 -16.32
C LEU A 76 6.42 -7.55 -16.85
N ASP A 77 6.46 -7.10 -18.11
CA ASP A 77 7.67 -6.67 -18.79
C ASP A 77 8.28 -5.46 -18.08
N GLY A 78 9.59 -5.49 -17.87
CA GLY A 78 10.32 -4.38 -17.26
C GLY A 78 10.17 -4.25 -15.73
N LEU A 79 9.22 -4.96 -15.12
CA LEU A 79 9.01 -4.97 -13.66
C LEU A 79 9.49 -6.26 -13.02
N THR A 80 9.65 -7.33 -13.82
CA THR A 80 9.99 -8.66 -13.32
C THR A 80 10.95 -9.39 -14.26
N ASP A 81 11.47 -10.50 -13.80
CA ASP A 81 12.29 -11.42 -14.59
C ASP A 81 11.46 -12.44 -15.40
N VAL A 82 10.21 -12.12 -15.73
CA VAL A 82 9.26 -13.00 -16.41
C VAL A 82 9.81 -13.59 -17.72
N ALA A 83 10.53 -12.79 -18.50
CA ALA A 83 11.12 -13.24 -19.77
C ALA A 83 12.18 -14.32 -19.57
N LYS A 84 12.88 -14.32 -18.44
CA LYS A 84 13.86 -15.34 -18.06
C LYS A 84 13.19 -16.62 -17.56
N LYS A 85 12.18 -16.48 -16.70
CA LYS A 85 11.50 -17.65 -16.08
C LYS A 85 10.49 -18.32 -17.01
N PHE A 86 9.82 -17.54 -17.88
CA PHE A 86 8.77 -18.02 -18.76
C PHE A 86 8.96 -17.58 -20.23
N PRO A 87 10.10 -17.89 -20.89
CA PRO A 87 10.45 -17.33 -22.21
C PRO A 87 9.43 -17.61 -23.31
N ASN A 88 8.67 -18.71 -23.19
CA ASN A 88 7.71 -19.18 -24.20
C ASN A 88 6.26 -18.72 -23.92
N ARG A 89 6.04 -17.88 -22.91
CA ARG A 89 4.70 -17.41 -22.50
C ARG A 89 4.35 -16.00 -23.04
N LYS A 90 5.23 -15.46 -23.87
CA LYS A 90 5.04 -14.18 -24.55
C LYS A 90 3.89 -14.26 -25.56
N ARG A 91 2.98 -13.28 -25.54
CA ARG A 91 1.95 -13.14 -26.58
C ARG A 91 2.54 -12.63 -27.91
N ALA A 92 1.74 -12.67 -28.97
CA ALA A 92 2.16 -12.25 -30.32
C ALA A 92 2.61 -10.77 -30.40
N ASP A 93 2.11 -9.92 -29.52
CA ASP A 93 2.50 -8.51 -29.38
C ASP A 93 3.84 -8.31 -28.64
N GLY A 94 4.47 -9.40 -28.22
CA GLY A 94 5.75 -9.36 -27.53
C GLY A 94 5.69 -9.14 -26.02
N ARG A 95 4.50 -9.22 -25.39
CA ARG A 95 4.30 -8.93 -23.96
C ARG A 95 3.88 -10.15 -23.14
N TYR A 96 4.11 -10.06 -21.84
CA TYR A 96 3.71 -11.04 -20.84
C TYR A 96 2.60 -10.43 -19.95
N TYR A 97 1.37 -10.91 -20.09
CA TYR A 97 0.23 -10.35 -19.38
C TYR A 97 -0.01 -11.05 -18.05
N VAL A 98 -0.33 -10.30 -17.00
CA VAL A 98 -0.65 -10.82 -15.66
C VAL A 98 -1.74 -11.89 -15.72
N ILE A 99 -2.77 -11.69 -16.56
CA ILE A 99 -3.91 -12.63 -16.72
C ILE A 99 -3.52 -14.00 -17.29
N ASP A 100 -2.33 -14.16 -17.86
CA ASP A 100 -1.86 -15.43 -18.40
C ASP A 100 -1.16 -16.32 -17.36
N PHE A 101 -0.89 -15.77 -16.16
CA PHE A 101 -0.15 -16.44 -15.10
C PHE A 101 -1.04 -16.67 -13.87
N THR A 102 -0.91 -17.85 -13.27
CA THR A 102 -1.53 -18.17 -11.98
C THR A 102 -0.79 -17.48 -10.84
N TRP A 103 -1.46 -17.32 -9.71
CA TRP A 103 -0.82 -16.74 -8.51
C TRP A 103 0.47 -17.46 -8.09
N PRO A 104 0.54 -18.82 -8.04
CA PRO A 104 1.80 -19.49 -7.75
C PRO A 104 2.93 -19.19 -8.75
N GLU A 105 2.62 -19.02 -10.05
CA GLU A 105 3.62 -18.62 -11.04
C GLU A 105 4.12 -17.19 -10.78
N LEU A 106 3.20 -16.25 -10.52
CA LEU A 106 3.54 -14.85 -10.22
C LEU A 106 4.43 -14.72 -8.98
N GLN A 107 4.20 -15.54 -7.95
CA GLN A 107 5.02 -15.53 -6.74
C GLN A 107 6.47 -15.98 -6.95
N THR A 108 6.79 -16.59 -8.08
CA THR A 108 8.17 -16.97 -8.42
C THR A 108 8.97 -15.84 -9.04
N LEU A 109 8.33 -14.76 -9.49
CA LEU A 109 8.98 -13.63 -10.16
C LEU A 109 9.75 -12.75 -9.17
N GLU A 110 10.81 -12.12 -9.68
CA GLU A 110 11.67 -11.18 -8.95
C GLU A 110 11.60 -9.79 -9.57
#